data_ee5554cb051f322c36b9114fedfeeef3
#
_entry.id   ee5554cb051f322c36b9114fedfeeef3
#
_cell.length_a   1.000
_cell.length_b   1.000
_cell.length_c   1.000
_cell.angle_alpha   90.00
_cell.angle_beta   90.00
_cell.angle_gamma   90.00
#
_symmetry.space_group_name_H-M   'P 1'
#
loop_
_entity.id
_entity.type
_entity.pdbx_description
1 polymer ?
#
loop_
_entity_poly.entity_id
_entity_poly.type
_entity_poly.pdbx_seq_one_letter_code
_entity_poly.pdbx_strand_id
1 'polypeptide(L)'
;MKKYLFLALMVAFSSLAFTACGDDDDDKVRPEDIENLDFKYTTDFKESGNQMILTVKGTAAGVTMTQVWTATFNGDVLASFIISETYPNETLAKAAYQEYMEDKEKVSISGKTITRDWTEEYAELNRATMRIMLQSIAEEIKNQHLK
;
A
#
# COMPACT_ATOMS: atom_id res chain seq x y z
N MET A 1 -12.95 -0.30 -13.72
CA MET A 1 -11.57 -0.70 -13.98
C MET A 1 -10.64 -0.44 -12.81
N LYS A 2 -10.77 0.69 -12.14
CA LYS A 2 -9.90 1.02 -10.99
C LYS A 2 -10.29 0.32 -9.69
N LYS A 3 -11.42 -0.36 -9.64
CA LYS A 3 -11.87 -1.17 -8.50
C LYS A 3 -10.98 -2.42 -8.26
N TYR A 4 -10.36 -2.92 -9.31
CA TYR A 4 -9.54 -4.12 -9.23
C TYR A 4 -8.12 -3.83 -8.73
N LEU A 5 -7.70 -2.59 -8.86
CA LEU A 5 -6.37 -2.17 -8.42
C LEU A 5 -6.25 -2.25 -6.90
N PHE A 6 -7.33 -1.93 -6.23
CA PHE A 6 -7.39 -2.00 -4.77
C PHE A 6 -7.36 -3.45 -4.28
N LEU A 7 -8.12 -4.31 -4.96
CA LEU A 7 -8.10 -5.74 -4.65
C LEU A 7 -6.70 -6.31 -4.88
N ALA A 8 -6.03 -5.86 -5.94
CA ALA A 8 -4.66 -6.27 -6.24
C ALA A 8 -3.67 -5.80 -5.17
N LEU A 9 -3.91 -4.63 -4.57
CA LEU A 9 -3.06 -4.11 -3.52
C LEU A 9 -3.18 -4.91 -2.23
N MET A 10 -4.40 -5.32 -1.90
CA MET A 10 -4.64 -6.18 -0.73
C MET A 10 -4.13 -7.60 -0.98
N VAL A 11 -4.23 -8.07 -2.23
CA VAL A 11 -3.69 -9.36 -2.63
C VAL A 11 -2.16 -9.33 -2.61
N ALA A 12 -1.54 -8.19 -2.88
CA ALA A 12 -0.08 -8.05 -2.80
C ALA A 12 0.43 -8.26 -1.37
N PHE A 13 -0.35 -7.87 -0.35
CA PHE A 13 -0.01 -8.19 1.02
C PHE A 13 -0.25 -9.65 1.37
N SER A 14 -1.12 -10.34 0.64
CA SER A 14 -1.47 -11.74 0.93
C SER A 14 -0.83 -12.75 -0.01
N SER A 15 -0.33 -12.32 -1.17
CA SER A 15 0.25 -13.22 -2.17
C SER A 15 1.77 -13.17 -2.22
N LEU A 16 2.40 -12.75 -1.15
CA LEU A 16 3.85 -12.79 -1.04
C LEU A 16 4.31 -14.24 -0.85
N ALA A 17 3.96 -15.09 -1.82
CA ALA A 17 4.47 -16.45 -1.87
C ALA A 17 5.93 -16.41 -2.30
N PHE A 18 6.81 -16.02 -1.40
CA PHE A 18 8.21 -15.94 -1.72
C PHE A 18 8.94 -17.21 -1.35
N THR A 19 9.57 -17.76 -2.32
CA THR A 19 10.70 -18.63 -2.09
C THR A 19 11.91 -17.74 -1.77
N ALA A 20 11.86 -16.98 -0.72
CA ALA A 20 13.01 -16.23 -0.29
C ALA A 20 13.90 -17.16 0.53
N CYS A 21 14.97 -17.57 -0.04
CA CYS A 21 16.08 -18.16 0.70
C CYS A 21 16.75 -17.04 1.49
N GLY A 22 16.09 -16.55 2.52
CA GLY A 22 16.66 -15.52 3.37
C GLY A 22 17.31 -16.16 4.57
N ASP A 23 18.59 -15.94 4.70
CA ASP A 23 19.36 -16.40 5.84
C ASP A 23 19.34 -15.41 6.98
N ASP A 24 18.46 -14.43 6.97
CA ASP A 24 18.55 -13.35 7.93
C ASP A 24 17.81 -13.63 9.19
N ASP A 25 18.58 -13.91 10.15
CA ASP A 25 18.23 -14.36 11.46
C ASP A 25 17.65 -13.27 12.36
N ASP A 26 17.88 -12.02 12.01
CA ASP A 26 17.48 -10.90 12.86
C ASP A 26 16.03 -10.53 12.73
N ASP A 27 15.38 -10.93 11.65
CA ASP A 27 13.99 -10.64 11.39
C ASP A 27 13.17 -11.91 11.52
N LYS A 28 12.41 -11.99 12.60
CA LYS A 28 11.64 -13.18 12.94
C LYS A 28 10.43 -13.42 12.05
N VAL A 29 10.12 -12.48 11.15
CA VAL A 29 8.95 -12.58 10.29
C VAL A 29 9.39 -12.92 8.88
N ARG A 30 8.95 -14.07 8.40
CA ARG A 30 9.20 -14.53 7.04
C ARG A 30 7.98 -14.34 6.16
N PRO A 31 8.15 -14.32 4.83
CA PRO A 31 6.99 -14.20 3.93
C PRO A 31 5.93 -15.26 4.20
N GLU A 32 6.32 -16.49 4.43
CA GLU A 32 5.42 -17.58 4.74
C GLU A 32 4.65 -17.40 6.03
N ASP A 33 5.21 -16.66 6.99
CA ASP A 33 4.55 -16.37 8.25
C ASP A 33 3.42 -15.36 8.09
N ILE A 34 3.53 -14.50 7.08
CA ILE A 34 2.55 -13.44 6.81
C ILE A 34 1.29 -13.98 6.16
N GLU A 35 1.41 -14.98 5.30
CA GLU A 35 0.27 -15.56 4.59
C GLU A 35 -0.81 -16.09 5.51
N ASN A 36 -0.40 -16.55 6.69
CA ASN A 36 -1.31 -17.15 7.65
C ASN A 36 -1.78 -16.20 8.74
N LEU A 37 -1.38 -14.93 8.67
CA LEU A 37 -1.76 -13.95 9.69
C LEU A 37 -3.10 -13.31 9.35
N ASP A 38 -3.92 -13.18 10.38
CA ASP A 38 -5.20 -12.48 10.28
C ASP A 38 -4.98 -11.01 10.59
N PHE A 39 -4.74 -10.20 9.56
CA PHE A 39 -4.48 -8.79 9.72
C PHE A 39 -5.75 -8.02 10.05
N LYS A 40 -5.66 -7.19 11.04
CA LYS A 40 -6.67 -6.18 11.36
C LYS A 40 -6.22 -4.85 10.80
N TYR A 41 -7.09 -4.22 10.02
CA TYR A 41 -6.76 -2.98 9.35
C TYR A 41 -7.46 -1.80 9.99
N THR A 42 -6.72 -0.70 10.11
CA THR A 42 -7.27 0.60 10.46
C THR A 42 -7.00 1.56 9.32
N THR A 43 -7.89 2.52 9.14
CA THR A 43 -7.75 3.53 8.10
C THR A 43 -7.92 4.91 8.70
N ASP A 44 -7.18 5.87 8.17
CA ASP A 44 -7.30 7.27 8.52
C ASP A 44 -7.22 8.10 7.25
N PHE A 45 -8.27 8.85 6.96
CA PHE A 45 -8.30 9.75 5.81
C PHE A 45 -8.26 11.19 6.28
N LYS A 46 -7.34 11.97 5.71
CA LYS A 46 -7.21 13.40 6.01
C LYS A 46 -7.09 14.18 4.72
N GLU A 47 -7.74 15.32 4.71
CA GLU A 47 -7.58 16.30 3.65
C GLU A 47 -7.12 17.61 4.28
N SER A 48 -5.98 18.14 3.81
CA SER A 48 -5.40 19.38 4.34
C SER A 48 -4.75 20.15 3.22
N GLY A 49 -5.21 21.39 3.01
CA GLY A 49 -4.67 22.22 1.94
C GLY A 49 -4.81 21.58 0.58
N ASN A 50 -3.70 21.33 -0.09
CA ASN A 50 -3.67 20.74 -1.42
C ASN A 50 -3.42 19.22 -1.40
N GLN A 51 -3.47 18.59 -0.24
CA GLN A 51 -3.17 17.15 -0.12
C GLN A 51 -4.33 16.36 0.45
N MET A 52 -4.46 15.13 -0.03
CA MET A 52 -5.30 14.10 0.56
C MET A 52 -4.42 12.94 0.97
N ILE A 53 -4.55 12.48 2.20
CA ILE A 53 -3.71 11.42 2.73
C ILE A 53 -4.60 10.33 3.31
N LEU A 54 -4.46 9.12 2.76
CA LEU A 54 -5.08 7.92 3.31
C LEU A 54 -3.99 7.06 3.92
N THR A 55 -4.10 6.78 5.21
CA THR A 55 -3.19 5.87 5.90
C THR A 55 -3.93 4.57 6.19
N VAL A 56 -3.35 3.46 5.77
CA VAL A 56 -3.86 2.11 6.05
C VAL A 56 -2.81 1.39 6.87
N LYS A 57 -3.21 0.88 8.02
CA LYS A 57 -2.31 0.15 8.90
C LYS A 57 -2.88 -1.22 9.19
N GLY A 58 -2.11 -2.25 8.87
CA GLY A 58 -2.45 -3.63 9.18
C GLY A 58 -1.59 -4.16 10.32
N THR A 59 -2.22 -4.82 11.29
CA THR A 59 -1.52 -5.43 12.42
C THR A 59 -2.00 -6.86 12.62
N ALA A 60 -1.06 -7.76 12.89
CA ALA A 60 -1.34 -9.15 13.21
C ALA A 60 -0.15 -9.75 13.97
N ALA A 61 -0.40 -10.33 15.14
CA ALA A 61 0.60 -11.06 15.91
C ALA A 61 1.92 -10.28 16.11
N GLY A 62 1.84 -8.98 16.38
CA GLY A 62 3.01 -8.13 16.58
C GLY A 62 3.65 -7.62 15.28
N VAL A 63 3.12 -7.99 14.14
CA VAL A 63 3.58 -7.53 12.83
C VAL A 63 2.75 -6.34 12.39
N THR A 64 3.42 -5.31 11.90
CA THR A 64 2.75 -4.10 11.41
C THR A 64 3.19 -3.80 9.98
N MET A 65 2.20 -3.53 9.12
CA MET A 65 2.41 -3.03 7.76
C MET A 65 1.61 -1.75 7.60
N THR A 66 2.21 -0.77 6.93
CA THR A 66 1.57 0.54 6.77
C THR A 66 1.64 0.97 5.31
N GLN A 67 0.53 1.47 4.79
CA GLN A 67 0.49 2.15 3.49
C GLN A 67 0.02 3.59 3.71
N VAL A 68 0.68 4.51 3.05
CA VAL A 68 0.29 5.92 3.03
C VAL A 68 0.10 6.33 1.58
N TRP A 69 -1.11 6.72 1.25
CA TRP A 69 -1.50 7.16 -0.09
C TRP A 69 -1.62 8.68 -0.06
N THR A 70 -0.75 9.38 -0.78
CA THR A 70 -0.71 10.83 -0.78
C THR A 70 -1.01 11.36 -2.18
N ALA A 71 -2.14 12.05 -2.31
CA ALA A 71 -2.51 12.76 -3.53
C ALA A 71 -2.29 14.25 -3.30
N THR A 72 -1.50 14.87 -4.15
CA THR A 72 -1.22 16.30 -4.10
C THR A 72 -1.81 16.97 -5.33
N PHE A 73 -2.49 18.09 -5.13
CA PHE A 73 -3.19 18.80 -6.19
C PHE A 73 -2.65 20.20 -6.39
N ASN A 74 -2.72 20.66 -7.63
CA ASN A 74 -2.54 22.04 -8.00
C ASN A 74 -3.90 22.54 -8.50
N GLY A 75 -4.69 23.17 -7.61
CA GLY A 75 -6.09 23.41 -7.87
C GLY A 75 -6.86 22.10 -7.95
N ASP A 76 -7.48 21.83 -9.09
CA ASP A 76 -8.20 20.56 -9.35
C ASP A 76 -7.35 19.55 -10.10
N VAL A 77 -6.13 19.91 -10.48
CA VAL A 77 -5.25 19.06 -11.27
C VAL A 77 -4.34 18.25 -10.34
N LEU A 78 -4.30 16.95 -10.56
CA LEU A 78 -3.42 16.06 -9.79
C LEU A 78 -1.96 16.36 -10.15
N ALA A 79 -1.19 16.77 -9.16
CA ALA A 79 0.25 17.01 -9.31
C ALA A 79 1.06 15.75 -9.03
N SER A 80 0.67 14.97 -8.03
CA SER A 80 1.33 13.69 -7.73
C SER A 80 0.39 12.76 -6.97
N PHE A 81 0.57 11.46 -7.18
CA PHE A 81 -0.11 10.43 -6.41
C PHE A 81 0.89 9.34 -6.05
N ILE A 82 1.31 9.33 -4.80
CA ILE A 82 2.39 8.49 -4.30
C ILE A 82 1.85 7.54 -3.24
N ILE A 83 2.21 6.26 -3.35
CA ILE A 83 1.89 5.27 -2.34
C ILE A 83 3.19 4.82 -1.69
N SER A 84 3.26 4.96 -0.39
CA SER A 84 4.41 4.55 0.41
C SER A 84 4.00 3.34 1.25
N GLU A 85 4.73 2.25 1.11
CA GLU A 85 4.45 0.99 1.82
C GLU A 85 5.62 0.65 2.73
N THR A 86 5.35 0.52 4.03
CA THR A 86 6.36 0.15 5.00
C THR A 86 6.12 -1.27 5.47
N TYR A 87 7.12 -2.12 5.29
CA TYR A 87 7.09 -3.54 5.64
C TYR A 87 7.71 -3.78 7.00
N PRO A 88 7.44 -4.95 7.62
CA PRO A 88 8.03 -5.28 8.91
C PRO A 88 9.55 -5.39 8.88
N ASN A 89 10.11 -5.80 7.74
CA ASN A 89 11.55 -5.94 7.58
C ASN A 89 11.98 -5.70 6.13
N GLU A 90 13.29 -5.57 5.93
CA GLU A 90 13.84 -5.31 4.61
C GLU A 90 13.68 -6.47 3.64
N THR A 91 13.71 -7.71 4.13
CA THR A 91 13.56 -8.88 3.28
C THR A 91 12.21 -8.88 2.58
N LEU A 92 11.14 -8.59 3.32
CA LEU A 92 9.79 -8.47 2.77
C LEU A 92 9.69 -7.30 1.79
N ALA A 93 10.29 -6.18 2.13
CA ALA A 93 10.28 -5.01 1.25
C ALA A 93 10.98 -5.29 -0.08
N LYS A 94 12.15 -5.93 -0.03
CA LYS A 94 12.91 -6.29 -1.23
C LYS A 94 12.15 -7.25 -2.13
N ALA A 95 11.48 -8.21 -1.54
CA ALA A 95 10.69 -9.18 -2.29
C ALA A 95 9.53 -8.50 -3.01
N ALA A 96 8.79 -7.64 -2.32
CA ALA A 96 7.70 -6.88 -2.93
C ALA A 96 8.22 -5.92 -4.01
N TYR A 97 9.37 -5.30 -3.77
CA TYR A 97 9.99 -4.42 -4.75
C TYR A 97 10.30 -5.13 -6.06
N GLN A 98 10.79 -6.36 -5.99
CA GLN A 98 11.08 -7.14 -7.19
C GLN A 98 9.82 -7.46 -7.99
N GLU A 99 8.72 -7.80 -7.30
CA GLU A 99 7.44 -8.02 -7.96
C GLU A 99 6.97 -6.78 -8.72
N TYR A 100 7.04 -5.62 -8.07
CA TYR A 100 6.65 -4.37 -8.72
C TYR A 100 7.54 -4.03 -9.91
N MET A 101 8.83 -4.36 -9.82
CA MET A 101 9.76 -4.15 -10.93
C MET A 101 9.42 -5.06 -12.12
N GLU A 102 9.02 -6.30 -11.86
CA GLU A 102 8.57 -7.22 -12.92
C GLU A 102 7.32 -6.71 -13.62
N ASP A 103 6.43 -6.06 -12.88
CA ASP A 103 5.22 -5.44 -13.42
C ASP A 103 5.49 -4.07 -14.07
N LYS A 104 6.74 -3.66 -14.13
CA LYS A 104 7.18 -2.40 -14.75
C LYS A 104 6.58 -1.15 -14.10
N GLU A 105 6.30 -1.20 -12.82
CA GLU A 105 5.82 -0.04 -12.10
C GLU A 105 6.95 0.94 -11.81
N LYS A 106 6.59 2.22 -11.65
CA LYS A 106 7.51 3.24 -11.17
C LYS A 106 7.65 3.09 -9.66
N VAL A 107 8.70 2.41 -9.24
CA VAL A 107 8.86 2.04 -7.85
C VAL A 107 10.31 2.28 -7.40
N SER A 108 10.47 2.67 -6.15
CA SER A 108 11.76 2.79 -5.50
C SER A 108 11.70 2.15 -4.11
N ILE A 109 12.85 1.78 -3.58
CA ILE A 109 12.95 1.16 -2.26
C ILE A 109 14.02 1.85 -1.43
N SER A 110 13.72 2.04 -0.15
CA SER A 110 14.68 2.54 0.84
C SER A 110 14.43 1.81 2.16
N GLY A 111 15.35 0.92 2.54
CA GLY A 111 15.18 0.11 3.75
C GLY A 111 13.93 -0.76 3.69
N LYS A 112 13.01 -0.51 4.61
CA LYS A 112 11.75 -1.25 4.72
C LYS A 112 10.61 -0.61 3.94
N THR A 113 10.86 0.51 3.26
CA THR A 113 9.81 1.30 2.62
C THR A 113 9.94 1.29 1.12
N ILE A 114 8.85 0.95 0.46
CA ILE A 114 8.69 1.03 -0.99
C ILE A 114 7.84 2.25 -1.31
N THR A 115 8.24 2.99 -2.33
CA THR A 115 7.47 4.13 -2.83
C THR A 115 7.06 3.85 -4.27
N ARG A 116 5.76 3.92 -4.55
CA ARG A 116 5.19 3.70 -5.87
C ARG A 116 4.60 5.02 -6.38
N ASP A 117 4.92 5.36 -7.61
CA ASP A 117 4.42 6.59 -8.24
C ASP A 117 3.31 6.25 -9.23
N TRP A 118 2.09 6.63 -8.89
CA TRP A 118 0.90 6.40 -9.70
C TRP A 118 0.35 7.68 -10.32
N THR A 119 1.15 8.72 -10.37
CA THR A 119 0.71 10.04 -10.86
C THR A 119 0.15 9.97 -12.28
N GLU A 120 0.86 9.30 -13.18
CA GLU A 120 0.44 9.22 -14.58
C GLU A 120 -0.85 8.42 -14.76
N GLU A 121 -1.00 7.33 -14.02
CA GLU A 121 -2.17 6.46 -14.14
C GLU A 121 -3.45 7.15 -13.69
N TYR A 122 -3.36 8.06 -12.75
CA TYR A 122 -4.50 8.74 -12.16
C TYR A 122 -4.58 10.22 -12.53
N ALA A 123 -3.78 10.65 -13.51
CA ALA A 123 -3.66 12.07 -13.89
C ALA A 123 -4.99 12.72 -14.30
N GLU A 124 -5.94 11.92 -14.76
CA GLU A 124 -7.25 12.42 -15.21
C GLU A 124 -8.22 12.68 -14.06
N LEU A 125 -7.91 12.19 -12.85
CA LEU A 125 -8.81 12.37 -11.73
C LEU A 125 -8.72 13.78 -11.16
N ASN A 126 -9.87 14.41 -11.02
CA ASN A 126 -9.94 15.67 -10.32
C ASN A 126 -9.99 15.46 -8.80
N ARG A 127 -9.93 16.55 -8.07
CA ARG A 127 -9.90 16.51 -6.60
C ARG A 127 -11.12 15.82 -6.00
N ALA A 128 -12.31 16.13 -6.50
CA ALA A 128 -13.54 15.54 -5.98
C ALA A 128 -13.59 14.03 -6.20
N THR A 129 -13.22 13.57 -7.38
CA THR A 129 -13.19 12.13 -7.70
C THR A 129 -12.15 11.39 -6.88
N MET A 130 -10.99 11.97 -6.69
CA MET A 130 -9.94 11.37 -5.85
C MET A 130 -10.42 11.22 -4.41
N ARG A 131 -11.10 12.24 -3.88
CA ARG A 131 -11.67 12.17 -2.53
C ARG A 131 -12.63 11.00 -2.39
N ILE A 132 -13.55 10.86 -3.33
CA ILE A 132 -14.51 9.76 -3.33
C ILE A 132 -13.80 8.42 -3.40
N MET A 133 -12.81 8.30 -4.26
CA MET A 133 -12.04 7.06 -4.42
C MET A 133 -11.33 6.67 -3.11
N LEU A 134 -10.60 7.60 -2.51
CA LEU A 134 -9.86 7.32 -1.29
C LEU A 134 -10.77 7.00 -0.10
N GLN A 135 -11.88 7.71 0.01
CA GLN A 135 -12.87 7.43 1.06
C GLN A 135 -13.53 6.07 0.85
N SER A 136 -13.83 5.70 -0.38
CA SER A 136 -14.40 4.39 -0.71
C SER A 136 -13.44 3.27 -0.35
N ILE A 137 -12.17 3.44 -0.65
CA ILE A 137 -11.12 2.49 -0.29
C ILE A 137 -11.06 2.31 1.24
N ALA A 138 -11.09 3.42 1.97
CA ALA A 138 -11.06 3.38 3.43
C ALA A 138 -12.25 2.60 3.99
N GLU A 139 -13.44 2.81 3.44
CA GLU A 139 -14.65 2.10 3.89
C GLU A 139 -14.59 0.61 3.54
N GLU A 140 -14.12 0.26 2.36
CA GLU A 140 -13.97 -1.14 1.95
C GLU A 140 -13.02 -1.90 2.89
N ILE A 141 -11.91 -1.26 3.27
CA ILE A 141 -10.95 -1.86 4.18
C ILE A 141 -11.58 -2.11 5.56
N LYS A 142 -12.31 -1.13 6.08
CA LYS A 142 -13.01 -1.29 7.36
C LYS A 142 -14.00 -2.44 7.33
N ASN A 143 -14.71 -2.59 6.23
CA ASN A 143 -15.76 -3.58 6.11
C ASN A 143 -15.25 -5.01 5.94
N GLN A 144 -14.01 -5.17 5.53
CA GLN A 144 -13.40 -6.50 5.39
C GLN A 144 -13.30 -7.24 6.73
N HIS A 145 -13.27 -6.52 7.83
CA HIS A 145 -13.22 -7.14 9.17
C HIS A 145 -14.55 -7.69 9.64
N LEU A 146 -15.65 -7.34 8.96
CA LEU A 146 -17.00 -7.73 9.38
C LEU A 146 -17.47 -9.00 8.69
N LYS A 147 -16.63 -9.60 7.89
CA LYS A 147 -16.94 -10.86 7.24
C LYS A 147 -16.22 -12.01 7.97
#